data_501c83758698311a7f9f078d9508c895
#
_entry.id   501c83758698311a7f9f078d9508c895
#
_cell.length_a   1.000
_cell.length_b   1.000
_cell.length_c   1.000
_cell.angle_alpha   90.00
_cell.angle_beta   90.00
_cell.angle_gamma   90.00
#
_symmetry.space_group_name_H-M   'P 1'
#
loop_
_entity.id
_entity.type
_entity.pdbx_description
1 polymer ?
#
loop_
_entity_poly.entity_id
_entity_poly.type
_entity_poly.pdbx_seq_one_letter_code
_entity_poly.pdbx_strand_id
1 'polypeptide(L)'
;MNAQAQRKVKLKVLEKGTEQPVIAATVVYADNEALQNLQGSVTNVDGLAELKIPSKKTYYYKISYVGFVPATGKIEATETEKTVYLEEDHLGLNEVVVTGSRTARPIKMSPVTTQVLGGKQLVEAGYSNLQQALQQETPGLNIQKVGFGNEISMQGLDARHVLFLMDGERMTGDMAGNLDYERFNLHAIDRIEIVKGASSTLYGSRAAGAVINLITKKTTKPLSIDAGVRYGQMNERNYKNPQPKDFLYMFEKNADRPNLQGWVSAGFKAGKVTSQTDAWYSSSDAFYMYQAENDKKVYTQEANPFLPHDITVVNSSSRPPMGIEGKEHITVSQKLYYDPTDDLSVLVYGSTFFMNTYDLIQDMTFSQARDWTAGAKLTYHVKDWFSVTGSLHADFYDRFKRHERIDTRNKDYESSIWQPRLTITSNYFDGHSLIFGVEHTSDELTSDRFSGNANHDLKTRALKETEYFLQDEWTINPKWMVSAGLRTNFSKAFGFMGMPKIAAKYSPNERWSIRANYSMGYRSPSIKELFFNWDHLGMFMIRGNENMQPEKNNYFSLGAEYSNCLLYTSPSPRDTR
;
A
#
# COMPACT_ATOMS: atom_id res chain seq x y z
N MET A 1 -27.63 50.78 2.83
CA MET A 1 -26.62 49.85 2.38
C MET A 1 -26.40 50.05 0.90
N ASN A 2 -25.27 50.62 0.50
CA ASN A 2 -24.95 50.80 -0.93
C ASN A 2 -24.60 49.46 -1.53
N ALA A 3 -25.44 48.96 -2.44
CA ALA A 3 -25.10 47.81 -3.27
C ALA A 3 -23.91 48.20 -4.16
N GLN A 4 -22.69 47.82 -3.75
CA GLN A 4 -21.52 47.92 -4.63
C GLN A 4 -21.74 47.05 -5.85
N ALA A 5 -21.63 47.63 -7.05
CA ALA A 5 -21.73 46.87 -8.29
C ALA A 5 -20.70 45.75 -8.28
N GLN A 6 -21.16 44.50 -8.38
CA GLN A 6 -20.30 43.31 -8.48
C GLN A 6 -19.95 43.06 -9.94
N ARG A 7 -18.68 42.66 -10.19
CA ARG A 7 -18.24 42.14 -11.48
C ARG A 7 -17.93 40.65 -11.36
N LYS A 8 -18.13 39.93 -12.42
CA LYS A 8 -17.72 38.54 -12.56
C LYS A 8 -16.34 38.51 -13.21
N VAL A 9 -15.41 37.81 -12.59
CA VAL A 9 -14.09 37.53 -13.17
C VAL A 9 -13.98 36.04 -13.41
N LYS A 10 -13.57 35.65 -14.62
CA LYS A 10 -13.30 34.28 -14.99
C LYS A 10 -11.81 34.00 -14.78
N LEU A 11 -11.51 33.06 -13.91
CA LEU A 11 -10.17 32.61 -13.64
C LEU A 11 -10.00 31.21 -14.23
N LYS A 12 -9.14 31.09 -15.25
CA LYS A 12 -8.85 29.83 -15.91
C LYS A 12 -7.58 29.23 -15.32
N VAL A 13 -7.65 28.01 -14.84
CA VAL A 13 -6.54 27.30 -14.21
C VAL A 13 -6.12 26.15 -15.11
N LEU A 14 -4.89 26.18 -15.58
CA LEU A 14 -4.30 25.20 -16.47
C LEU A 14 -3.04 24.59 -15.82
N GLU A 15 -2.73 23.39 -16.21
CA GLU A 15 -1.45 22.75 -15.87
C GLU A 15 -0.33 23.32 -16.74
N LYS A 16 0.79 23.68 -16.13
CA LYS A 16 1.96 24.20 -16.84
C LYS A 16 2.65 23.08 -17.62
N GLY A 17 2.79 23.27 -18.93
CA GLY A 17 3.44 22.31 -19.84
C GLY A 17 2.48 21.47 -20.66
N THR A 18 1.36 21.02 -20.10
CA THR A 18 0.33 20.27 -20.86
C THR A 18 -0.83 21.15 -21.33
N GLU A 19 -0.98 22.33 -20.72
CA GLU A 19 -2.11 23.26 -20.91
C GLU A 19 -3.51 22.60 -20.66
N GLN A 20 -3.53 21.46 -19.97
CA GLN A 20 -4.79 20.80 -19.61
C GLN A 20 -5.52 21.57 -18.49
N PRO A 21 -6.87 21.62 -18.51
CA PRO A 21 -7.64 22.26 -17.47
C PRO A 21 -7.49 21.54 -16.13
N VAL A 22 -7.18 22.27 -15.07
CA VAL A 22 -7.15 21.73 -13.71
C VAL A 22 -8.54 21.79 -13.12
N ILE A 23 -9.18 20.62 -13.03
CA ILE A 23 -10.58 20.47 -12.57
C ILE A 23 -10.63 20.38 -11.07
N ALA A 24 -11.62 21.02 -10.43
CA ALA A 24 -11.82 21.02 -8.97
C ALA A 24 -10.67 21.65 -8.16
N ALA A 25 -9.85 22.51 -8.78
CA ALA A 25 -8.89 23.32 -8.03
C ALA A 25 -9.61 24.31 -7.13
N THR A 26 -9.19 24.39 -5.88
CA THR A 26 -9.74 25.33 -4.91
C THR A 26 -9.14 26.72 -5.13
N VAL A 27 -9.99 27.72 -5.34
CA VAL A 27 -9.62 29.12 -5.50
C VAL A 27 -10.14 29.89 -4.29
N VAL A 28 -9.24 30.38 -3.44
CA VAL A 28 -9.60 31.30 -2.35
C VAL A 28 -9.14 32.71 -2.72
N TYR A 29 -9.94 33.74 -2.38
CA TYR A 29 -9.64 35.11 -2.73
C TYR A 29 -10.16 36.09 -1.68
N ALA A 30 -9.45 37.20 -1.53
CA ALA A 30 -9.76 38.27 -0.60
C ALA A 30 -9.36 39.66 -1.15
N ASP A 31 -9.85 40.72 -0.52
CA ASP A 31 -9.49 42.10 -0.89
C ASP A 31 -8.19 42.61 -0.23
N ASN A 32 -7.43 41.69 0.39
CA ASN A 32 -6.17 41.99 1.04
C ASN A 32 -5.14 40.87 0.74
N GLU A 33 -3.86 41.24 0.71
CA GLU A 33 -2.74 40.33 0.39
C GLU A 33 -2.54 39.22 1.45
N ALA A 34 -2.95 39.51 2.70
CA ALA A 34 -2.86 38.52 3.78
C ALA A 34 -3.96 37.44 3.70
N LEU A 35 -4.82 37.50 2.68
CA LEU A 35 -5.93 36.59 2.45
C LEU A 35 -6.79 36.37 3.70
N GLN A 36 -7.20 37.46 4.35
CA GLN A 36 -8.16 37.46 5.46
C GLN A 36 -9.59 37.62 4.91
N ASN A 37 -10.58 37.05 5.60
CA ASN A 37 -11.99 37.04 5.16
C ASN A 37 -12.17 36.39 3.78
N LEU A 38 -11.71 35.16 3.64
CA LEU A 38 -11.68 34.40 2.40
C LEU A 38 -13.06 34.20 1.79
N GLN A 39 -13.15 34.39 0.49
CA GLN A 39 -14.21 33.85 -0.36
C GLN A 39 -13.64 32.67 -1.15
N GLY A 40 -14.48 31.67 -1.45
CA GLY A 40 -14.05 30.46 -2.15
C GLY A 40 -14.79 30.24 -3.48
N SER A 41 -14.12 29.64 -4.43
CA SER A 41 -14.67 29.10 -5.67
C SER A 41 -13.89 27.84 -6.03
N VAL A 42 -14.44 27.01 -6.92
CA VAL A 42 -13.81 25.79 -7.41
C VAL A 42 -13.85 25.79 -8.92
N THR A 43 -12.80 25.30 -9.58
CA THR A 43 -12.77 25.21 -11.03
C THR A 43 -13.67 24.09 -11.55
N ASN A 44 -14.38 24.36 -12.66
CA ASN A 44 -15.24 23.41 -13.36
C ASN A 44 -14.41 22.47 -14.30
N VAL A 45 -15.11 21.70 -15.13
CA VAL A 45 -14.51 20.75 -16.08
C VAL A 45 -13.59 21.40 -17.13
N ASP A 46 -13.77 22.70 -17.40
CA ASP A 46 -12.94 23.49 -18.32
C ASP A 46 -11.80 24.22 -17.58
N GLY A 47 -11.60 23.95 -16.28
CA GLY A 47 -10.64 24.65 -15.44
C GLY A 47 -11.04 26.09 -15.10
N LEU A 48 -12.33 26.46 -15.24
CA LEU A 48 -12.82 27.82 -15.03
C LEU A 48 -13.45 27.96 -13.65
N ALA A 49 -13.01 28.98 -12.87
CA ALA A 49 -13.66 29.45 -11.65
C ALA A 49 -14.27 30.83 -11.89
N GLU A 50 -15.55 31.03 -11.54
CA GLU A 50 -16.18 32.34 -11.54
C GLU A 50 -16.03 32.98 -10.15
N LEU A 51 -15.40 34.16 -10.11
CA LEU A 51 -15.25 34.97 -8.92
C LEU A 51 -16.20 36.15 -8.96
N LYS A 52 -16.98 36.35 -7.90
CA LYS A 52 -17.89 37.53 -7.74
C LYS A 52 -17.18 38.54 -6.84
N ILE A 53 -16.62 39.56 -7.44
CA ILE A 53 -15.83 40.56 -6.71
C ILE A 53 -16.44 41.99 -6.94
N PRO A 54 -16.35 42.90 -5.95
CA PRO A 54 -16.76 44.27 -6.14
C PRO A 54 -16.01 44.97 -7.26
N SER A 55 -16.71 45.79 -8.04
CA SER A 55 -16.08 46.60 -9.10
C SER A 55 -15.12 47.61 -8.49
N LYS A 56 -13.98 47.82 -9.16
CA LYS A 56 -12.95 48.83 -8.80
C LYS A 56 -12.05 48.51 -7.61
N LYS A 57 -11.95 47.20 -7.18
CA LYS A 57 -10.97 46.79 -6.18
C LYS A 57 -10.05 45.73 -6.77
N THR A 58 -8.77 45.74 -6.40
CA THR A 58 -7.82 44.65 -6.61
C THR A 58 -8.12 43.55 -5.59
N TYR A 59 -8.10 42.29 -6.04
CA TYR A 59 -8.27 41.11 -5.20
C TYR A 59 -7.04 40.23 -5.30
N TYR A 60 -6.71 39.56 -4.20
CA TYR A 60 -5.63 38.58 -4.14
C TYR A 60 -6.24 37.20 -4.12
N TYR A 61 -5.59 36.25 -4.78
CA TYR A 61 -6.03 34.86 -4.84
C TYR A 61 -4.92 33.89 -4.48
N LYS A 62 -5.33 32.74 -3.98
CA LYS A 62 -4.50 31.54 -3.86
C LYS A 62 -5.26 30.38 -4.46
N ILE A 63 -4.63 29.68 -5.39
CA ILE A 63 -5.16 28.48 -6.03
C ILE A 63 -4.38 27.30 -5.50
N SER A 64 -5.08 26.26 -5.06
CA SER A 64 -4.49 25.02 -4.60
C SER A 64 -5.20 23.83 -5.22
N TYR A 65 -4.41 22.84 -5.62
CA TYR A 65 -4.88 21.57 -6.10
C TYR A 65 -3.91 20.47 -5.64
N VAL A 66 -4.41 19.25 -5.40
CA VAL A 66 -3.59 18.12 -4.95
C VAL A 66 -2.59 17.77 -6.03
N GLY A 67 -1.30 17.63 -5.66
CA GLY A 67 -0.22 17.34 -6.60
C GLY A 67 0.34 18.55 -7.36
N PHE A 68 -0.08 19.78 -6.99
CA PHE A 68 0.41 21.00 -7.61
C PHE A 68 0.91 22.02 -6.58
N VAL A 69 1.93 22.78 -6.96
CA VAL A 69 2.40 23.92 -6.18
C VAL A 69 1.33 24.99 -6.16
N PRO A 70 0.86 25.48 -4.98
CA PRO A 70 -0.13 26.52 -4.91
C PRO A 70 0.32 27.80 -5.60
N ALA A 71 -0.49 28.34 -6.51
CA ALA A 71 -0.25 29.60 -7.16
C ALA A 71 -0.95 30.75 -6.42
N THR A 72 -0.22 31.83 -6.16
CA THR A 72 -0.75 33.06 -5.59
C THR A 72 -0.62 34.21 -6.57
N GLY A 73 -1.52 35.17 -6.52
CA GLY A 73 -1.45 36.33 -7.38
C GLY A 73 -2.54 37.36 -7.08
N LYS A 74 -2.65 38.36 -7.94
CA LYS A 74 -3.66 39.42 -7.83
C LYS A 74 -4.49 39.52 -9.11
N ILE A 75 -5.72 40.01 -8.96
CA ILE A 75 -6.66 40.34 -10.01
C ILE A 75 -6.84 41.86 -9.96
N GLU A 76 -6.38 42.53 -10.99
CA GLU A 76 -6.47 43.98 -11.05
C GLU A 76 -7.92 44.46 -11.19
N ALA A 77 -8.16 45.72 -10.82
CA ALA A 77 -9.51 46.28 -10.78
C ALA A 77 -10.26 46.26 -12.13
N THR A 78 -9.56 46.15 -13.25
CA THR A 78 -10.09 46.15 -14.61
C THR A 78 -10.11 44.75 -15.27
N GLU A 79 -9.43 43.75 -14.67
CA GLU A 79 -9.37 42.42 -15.25
C GLU A 79 -10.72 41.69 -15.12
N THR A 80 -11.19 41.11 -16.23
CA THR A 80 -12.42 40.28 -16.28
C THR A 80 -12.10 38.80 -16.54
N GLU A 81 -10.89 38.50 -17.03
CA GLU A 81 -10.42 37.16 -17.26
C GLU A 81 -8.94 37.08 -16.90
N LYS A 82 -8.51 35.93 -16.33
CA LYS A 82 -7.13 35.65 -16.00
C LYS A 82 -6.82 34.16 -16.13
N THR A 83 -5.73 33.84 -16.80
CA THR A 83 -5.22 32.45 -16.85
C THR A 83 -4.08 32.30 -15.84
N VAL A 84 -4.12 31.21 -15.08
CA VAL A 84 -3.09 30.85 -14.11
C VAL A 84 -2.64 29.42 -14.40
N TYR A 85 -1.34 29.24 -14.47
CA TYR A 85 -0.73 27.92 -14.65
C TYR A 85 -0.27 27.38 -13.31
N LEU A 86 -0.70 26.15 -12.97
CA LEU A 86 -0.19 25.42 -11.84
C LEU A 86 0.96 24.51 -12.30
N GLU A 87 2.03 24.49 -11.52
CA GLU A 87 3.17 23.59 -11.69
C GLU A 87 2.95 22.32 -10.86
N GLU A 88 3.26 21.15 -11.39
CA GLU A 88 3.26 19.92 -10.61
C GLU A 88 4.21 20.02 -9.42
N ASP A 89 3.77 19.56 -8.26
CA ASP A 89 4.60 19.49 -7.04
C ASP A 89 5.45 18.21 -7.07
N HIS A 90 6.53 18.24 -7.80
CA HIS A 90 7.47 17.10 -7.90
C HIS A 90 8.15 16.74 -6.57
N LEU A 91 8.06 17.60 -5.56
CA LEU A 91 8.59 17.34 -4.22
C LEU A 91 7.55 16.67 -3.31
N GLY A 92 6.29 16.58 -3.73
CA GLY A 92 5.22 15.95 -2.97
C GLY A 92 4.88 16.65 -1.64
N LEU A 93 5.36 17.87 -1.42
CA LEU A 93 5.19 18.58 -0.13
C LEU A 93 3.74 18.97 0.17
N ASN A 94 2.91 19.09 -0.87
CA ASN A 94 1.47 19.38 -0.74
C ASN A 94 0.60 18.12 -0.90
N GLU A 95 1.20 16.94 -1.10
CA GLU A 95 0.46 15.69 -1.13
C GLU A 95 -0.32 15.48 0.15
N VAL A 96 -1.56 15.02 -0.01
CA VAL A 96 -2.44 14.71 1.12
C VAL A 96 -2.17 13.27 1.55
N VAL A 97 -1.80 13.11 2.81
CA VAL A 97 -1.58 11.80 3.45
C VAL A 97 -2.66 11.50 4.46
N VAL A 98 -2.97 10.25 4.64
CA VAL A 98 -3.96 9.77 5.61
C VAL A 98 -3.33 8.83 6.66
N THR A 99 -2.22 8.15 6.33
CA THR A 99 -1.67 7.08 7.16
C THR A 99 -1.07 7.59 8.48
N GLY A 100 -0.48 8.78 8.48
CA GLY A 100 0.15 9.33 9.70
C GLY A 100 -0.84 9.72 10.80
N SER A 101 -2.11 9.95 10.45
CA SER A 101 -3.11 10.53 11.36
C SER A 101 -4.52 9.93 11.24
N ARG A 102 -4.79 9.06 10.26
CA ARG A 102 -6.13 8.61 9.84
C ARG A 102 -7.05 9.74 9.34
N THR A 103 -6.56 10.96 9.24
CA THR A 103 -7.23 12.10 8.62
C THR A 103 -6.44 12.60 7.43
N ALA A 104 -7.15 13.00 6.37
CA ALA A 104 -6.55 13.56 5.17
C ALA A 104 -5.93 14.94 5.47
N ARG A 105 -4.62 15.08 5.27
CA ARG A 105 -3.93 16.36 5.46
C ARG A 105 -2.66 16.45 4.60
N PRO A 106 -2.23 17.66 4.26
CA PRO A 106 -0.95 17.85 3.57
C PRO A 106 0.21 17.26 4.39
N ILE A 107 1.13 16.56 3.74
CA ILE A 107 2.30 15.93 4.38
C ILE A 107 3.12 16.96 5.19
N LYS A 108 3.23 18.18 4.65
CA LYS A 108 3.89 19.31 5.30
C LYS A 108 3.28 19.66 6.68
N MET A 109 2.00 19.37 6.88
CA MET A 109 1.30 19.60 8.14
C MET A 109 1.28 18.38 9.07
N SER A 110 1.74 17.23 8.66
CA SER A 110 1.77 16.03 9.50
C SER A 110 2.83 16.15 10.61
N PRO A 111 2.48 15.88 11.89
CA PRO A 111 3.45 15.82 12.98
C PRO A 111 4.28 14.53 12.94
N VAL A 112 3.85 13.53 12.16
CA VAL A 112 4.54 12.26 11.98
C VAL A 112 5.20 12.25 10.60
N THR A 113 6.45 11.84 10.53
CA THR A 113 7.18 11.72 9.26
C THR A 113 6.57 10.60 8.43
N THR A 114 6.00 10.97 7.29
CA THR A 114 5.42 10.05 6.30
C THR A 114 6.17 10.23 4.99
N GLN A 115 6.68 9.16 4.44
CA GLN A 115 7.21 9.13 3.08
C GLN A 115 6.08 8.78 2.13
N VAL A 116 6.00 9.46 0.99
CA VAL A 116 5.04 9.18 -0.06
C VAL A 116 5.76 8.84 -1.35
N LEU A 117 5.30 7.80 -2.01
CA LEU A 117 5.79 7.36 -3.31
C LEU A 117 4.60 7.39 -4.28
N GLY A 118 4.64 8.27 -5.28
CA GLY A 118 3.57 8.40 -6.28
C GLY A 118 3.50 7.18 -7.20
N GLY A 119 2.32 6.59 -7.37
CA GLY A 119 2.16 5.37 -8.19
C GLY A 119 2.56 5.60 -9.65
N LYS A 120 2.23 6.75 -10.23
CA LYS A 120 2.64 7.13 -11.59
C LYS A 120 4.17 7.18 -11.71
N GLN A 121 4.86 7.81 -10.76
CA GLN A 121 6.33 7.91 -10.74
C GLN A 121 6.99 6.53 -10.66
N LEU A 122 6.43 5.60 -9.86
CA LEU A 122 6.95 4.24 -9.73
C LEU A 122 6.82 3.46 -11.05
N VAL A 123 5.69 3.60 -11.74
CA VAL A 123 5.48 2.97 -13.05
C VAL A 123 6.41 3.58 -14.12
N GLU A 124 6.58 4.89 -14.15
CA GLU A 124 7.47 5.60 -15.07
C GLU A 124 8.96 5.31 -14.81
N ALA A 125 9.34 5.06 -13.55
CA ALA A 125 10.67 4.56 -13.19
C ALA A 125 10.96 3.13 -13.67
N GLY A 126 9.94 2.44 -14.21
CA GLY A 126 10.07 1.11 -14.82
C GLY A 126 9.96 -0.06 -13.86
N TYR A 127 9.54 0.17 -12.59
CA TYR A 127 9.32 -0.92 -11.64
C TYR A 127 8.23 -1.87 -12.14
N SER A 128 8.51 -3.17 -12.06
CA SER A 128 7.60 -4.22 -12.52
C SER A 128 6.68 -4.75 -11.43
N ASN A 129 7.04 -4.56 -10.17
CA ASN A 129 6.28 -5.03 -9.02
C ASN A 129 6.53 -4.15 -7.79
N LEU A 130 5.65 -4.30 -6.79
CA LEU A 130 5.70 -3.53 -5.54
C LEU A 130 6.99 -3.73 -4.75
N GLN A 131 7.51 -4.96 -4.69
CA GLN A 131 8.72 -5.27 -3.92
C GLN A 131 9.92 -4.49 -4.44
N GLN A 132 10.12 -4.50 -5.75
CA GLN A 132 11.20 -3.76 -6.40
C GLN A 132 11.09 -2.26 -6.12
N ALA A 133 9.88 -1.69 -6.26
CA ALA A 133 9.63 -0.28 -5.99
C ALA A 133 9.95 0.08 -4.53
N LEU A 134 9.45 -0.69 -3.57
CA LEU A 134 9.68 -0.44 -2.15
C LEU A 134 11.16 -0.56 -1.77
N GLN A 135 11.87 -1.56 -2.29
CA GLN A 135 13.28 -1.79 -1.97
C GLN A 135 14.18 -0.67 -2.47
N GLN A 136 13.89 -0.11 -3.64
CA GLN A 136 14.71 0.93 -4.24
C GLN A 136 14.38 2.33 -3.71
N GLU A 137 13.10 2.59 -3.42
CA GLU A 137 12.61 3.93 -3.09
C GLU A 137 12.47 4.18 -1.57
N THR A 138 12.61 3.14 -0.72
CA THR A 138 12.38 3.28 0.72
C THR A 138 13.67 3.07 1.51
N PRO A 139 14.37 4.13 1.92
CA PRO A 139 15.55 4.00 2.76
C PRO A 139 15.25 3.30 4.10
N GLY A 140 16.06 2.28 4.42
CA GLY A 140 15.90 1.46 5.63
C GLY A 140 14.95 0.28 5.49
N LEU A 141 14.33 0.09 4.32
CA LEU A 141 13.60 -1.12 3.97
C LEU A 141 14.54 -2.07 3.23
N ASN A 142 14.54 -3.32 3.64
CA ASN A 142 15.29 -4.39 3.00
C ASN A 142 14.36 -5.57 2.68
N ILE A 143 14.50 -6.14 1.49
CA ILE A 143 13.77 -7.33 1.06
C ILE A 143 14.80 -8.39 0.73
N GLN A 144 14.75 -9.50 1.45
CA GLN A 144 15.65 -10.63 1.24
C GLN A 144 14.85 -11.85 0.81
N LYS A 145 15.36 -12.58 -0.18
CA LYS A 145 14.79 -13.88 -0.53
C LYS A 145 15.24 -14.90 0.50
N VAL A 146 14.28 -15.46 1.22
CA VAL A 146 14.47 -16.57 2.17
C VAL A 146 13.82 -17.82 1.62
N GLY A 147 14.13 -19.00 2.19
CA GLY A 147 13.66 -20.28 1.65
C GLY A 147 12.15 -20.43 1.43
N PHE A 148 11.33 -19.57 2.03
CA PHE A 148 9.87 -19.60 1.95
C PHE A 148 9.26 -18.30 1.39
N GLY A 149 9.98 -17.55 0.57
CA GLY A 149 9.50 -16.33 -0.06
C GLY A 149 10.42 -15.14 0.17
N ASN A 150 9.85 -13.95 0.12
CA ASN A 150 10.60 -12.71 0.32
C ASN A 150 10.27 -12.14 1.71
N GLU A 151 11.29 -11.96 2.53
CA GLU A 151 11.17 -11.35 3.86
C GLU A 151 11.47 -9.86 3.79
N ILE A 152 10.52 -9.05 4.25
CA ILE A 152 10.70 -7.61 4.41
C ILE A 152 11.19 -7.30 5.82
N SER A 153 12.15 -6.39 5.92
CA SER A 153 12.53 -5.77 7.19
C SER A 153 12.59 -4.26 7.05
N MET A 154 12.25 -3.55 8.12
CA MET A 154 12.31 -2.09 8.19
C MET A 154 13.12 -1.67 9.41
N GLN A 155 14.22 -0.95 9.17
CA GLN A 155 15.10 -0.45 10.24
C GLN A 155 15.57 -1.55 11.23
N GLY A 156 15.81 -2.77 10.72
CA GLY A 156 16.24 -3.93 11.50
C GLY A 156 15.12 -4.72 12.17
N LEU A 157 13.86 -4.29 12.06
CA LEU A 157 12.69 -5.04 12.50
C LEU A 157 12.15 -5.89 11.35
N ASP A 158 11.83 -7.15 11.59
CA ASP A 158 11.37 -8.10 10.58
C ASP A 158 9.92 -7.83 10.10
N ALA A 159 9.47 -8.59 9.12
CA ALA A 159 8.15 -8.46 8.49
C ALA A 159 6.98 -8.52 9.48
N ARG A 160 7.13 -9.21 10.61
CA ARG A 160 6.09 -9.32 11.65
C ARG A 160 5.79 -8.00 12.34
N HIS A 161 6.69 -7.02 12.24
CA HIS A 161 6.57 -5.68 12.81
C HIS A 161 6.20 -4.61 11.78
N VAL A 162 6.04 -4.99 10.52
CA VAL A 162 5.65 -4.11 9.40
C VAL A 162 4.22 -4.42 8.98
N LEU A 163 3.34 -3.45 9.16
CA LEU A 163 1.94 -3.59 8.79
C LEU A 163 1.70 -3.10 7.36
N PHE A 164 1.19 -3.99 6.51
CA PHE A 164 0.70 -3.64 5.18
C PHE A 164 -0.80 -3.40 5.21
N LEU A 165 -1.21 -2.32 4.57
CA LEU A 165 -2.61 -1.93 4.41
C LEU A 165 -2.91 -1.66 2.94
N MET A 166 -4.14 -1.92 2.52
CA MET A 166 -4.71 -1.42 1.28
C MET A 166 -5.90 -0.52 1.61
N ASP A 167 -5.79 0.77 1.25
CA ASP A 167 -6.77 1.81 1.58
C ASP A 167 -7.12 1.89 3.08
N GLY A 168 -6.14 1.58 3.94
CA GLY A 168 -6.27 1.59 5.39
C GLY A 168 -6.82 0.31 6.01
N GLU A 169 -7.11 -0.72 5.22
CA GLU A 169 -7.63 -2.01 5.69
C GLU A 169 -6.53 -3.08 5.70
N ARG A 170 -6.58 -3.97 6.69
CA ARG A 170 -5.59 -5.04 6.85
C ARG A 170 -5.83 -6.17 5.87
N MET A 171 -4.75 -6.86 5.49
CA MET A 171 -4.80 -8.04 4.65
C MET A 171 -4.32 -9.27 5.42
N THR A 172 -4.92 -10.42 5.15
CA THR A 172 -4.51 -11.74 5.68
C THR A 172 -3.67 -12.53 4.66
N GLY A 173 -3.35 -13.79 4.94
CA GLY A 173 -2.62 -14.65 4.01
C GLY A 173 -1.11 -14.52 4.10
N ASP A 174 -0.58 -14.17 5.26
CA ASP A 174 0.86 -14.18 5.48
C ASP A 174 1.40 -15.62 5.67
N MET A 175 2.57 -15.89 5.10
CA MET A 175 3.36 -17.07 5.38
C MET A 175 4.66 -16.65 6.09
N ALA A 176 4.89 -17.16 7.28
CA ALA A 176 6.06 -16.82 8.11
C ALA A 176 6.22 -15.30 8.34
N GLY A 177 5.11 -14.56 8.40
CA GLY A 177 5.10 -13.09 8.55
C GLY A 177 5.16 -12.31 7.23
N ASN A 178 5.33 -12.99 6.08
CA ASN A 178 5.41 -12.35 4.77
C ASN A 178 4.10 -12.48 4.01
N LEU A 179 3.57 -11.36 3.56
CA LEU A 179 2.43 -11.32 2.63
C LEU A 179 2.85 -11.79 1.23
N ASP A 180 1.88 -12.22 0.48
CA ASP A 180 2.05 -12.47 -0.94
C ASP A 180 1.99 -11.14 -1.71
N TYR A 181 3.16 -10.55 -2.00
CA TYR A 181 3.27 -9.22 -2.61
C TYR A 181 2.82 -9.19 -4.08
N GLU A 182 2.65 -10.35 -4.71
CA GLU A 182 2.12 -10.45 -6.07
C GLU A 182 0.60 -10.09 -6.14
N ARG A 183 -0.08 -10.00 -4.98
CA ARG A 183 -1.48 -9.52 -4.90
C ARG A 183 -1.62 -8.06 -5.32
N PHE A 184 -0.56 -7.27 -5.23
CA PHE A 184 -0.61 -5.82 -5.37
C PHE A 184 -0.31 -5.38 -6.80
N ASN A 185 -1.32 -4.89 -7.48
CA ASN A 185 -1.19 -4.28 -8.80
C ASN A 185 -0.63 -2.86 -8.68
N LEU A 186 0.64 -2.65 -9.06
CA LEU A 186 1.28 -1.35 -9.02
C LEU A 186 0.56 -0.30 -9.88
N HIS A 187 -0.07 -0.74 -10.99
CA HIS A 187 -0.82 0.13 -11.89
C HIS A 187 -2.16 0.60 -11.33
N ALA A 188 -2.70 -0.08 -10.30
CA ALA A 188 -3.90 0.34 -9.58
C ALA A 188 -3.61 1.32 -8.43
N ILE A 189 -2.32 1.51 -8.06
CA ILE A 189 -1.90 2.33 -6.94
C ILE A 189 -1.80 3.79 -7.38
N ASP A 190 -2.41 4.69 -6.61
CA ASP A 190 -2.26 6.13 -6.72
C ASP A 190 -0.97 6.59 -6.03
N ARG A 191 -0.78 6.15 -4.78
CA ARG A 191 0.42 6.41 -3.99
C ARG A 191 0.63 5.37 -2.90
N ILE A 192 1.85 5.28 -2.40
CA ILE A 192 2.22 4.47 -1.25
C ILE A 192 2.62 5.41 -0.12
N GLU A 193 1.95 5.30 1.03
CA GLU A 193 2.26 6.08 2.21
C GLU A 193 3.01 5.19 3.21
N ILE A 194 4.21 5.61 3.64
CA ILE A 194 5.08 4.85 4.53
C ILE A 194 5.33 5.66 5.79
N VAL A 195 4.81 5.17 6.91
CA VAL A 195 5.08 5.73 8.24
C VAL A 195 6.13 4.87 8.92
N LYS A 196 7.31 5.46 9.16
CA LYS A 196 8.43 4.76 9.82
C LYS A 196 8.30 4.85 11.33
N GLY A 197 8.59 3.75 12.02
CA GLY A 197 8.51 3.62 13.46
C GLY A 197 7.15 3.18 13.98
N ALA A 198 7.01 3.14 15.30
CA ALA A 198 5.82 2.61 15.95
C ALA A 198 4.56 3.45 15.66
N SER A 199 3.56 2.82 15.09
CA SER A 199 2.25 3.40 14.74
C SER A 199 1.09 2.58 15.32
N SER A 200 1.38 1.75 16.33
CA SER A 200 0.38 0.86 16.95
C SER A 200 -0.77 1.62 17.59
N THR A 201 -0.58 2.86 18.03
CA THR A 201 -1.65 3.73 18.53
C THR A 201 -2.75 3.96 17.49
N LEU A 202 -2.41 4.02 16.19
CA LEU A 202 -3.41 4.21 15.12
C LEU A 202 -3.89 2.88 14.53
N TYR A 203 -2.97 1.93 14.38
CA TYR A 203 -3.21 0.74 13.56
C TYR A 203 -3.20 -0.58 14.35
N GLY A 204 -2.93 -0.54 15.68
CA GLY A 204 -2.92 -1.71 16.55
C GLY A 204 -1.72 -2.62 16.35
N SER A 205 -1.92 -3.91 16.54
CA SER A 205 -0.88 -4.93 16.43
C SER A 205 -0.21 -4.97 15.06
N ARG A 206 1.09 -5.36 15.01
CA ARG A 206 2.00 -5.41 13.85
C ARG A 206 2.50 -4.05 13.35
N ALA A 207 1.97 -2.92 13.81
CA ALA A 207 2.45 -1.60 13.45
C ALA A 207 3.58 -1.11 14.39
N ALA A 208 4.44 -2.02 14.84
CA ALA A 208 5.51 -1.71 15.80
C ALA A 208 6.76 -1.12 15.13
N GLY A 209 7.04 -1.47 13.87
CA GLY A 209 8.21 -1.01 13.11
C GLY A 209 7.88 -0.02 12.00
N ALA A 210 6.84 -0.29 11.23
CA ALA A 210 6.36 0.59 10.16
C ALA A 210 4.91 0.27 9.77
N VAL A 211 4.28 1.22 9.09
CA VAL A 211 3.03 1.02 8.34
C VAL A 211 3.27 1.41 6.89
N ILE A 212 2.95 0.51 5.98
CA ILE A 212 2.98 0.71 4.53
C ILE A 212 1.54 0.62 4.04
N ASN A 213 0.98 1.73 3.60
CA ASN A 213 -0.40 1.82 3.15
C ASN A 213 -0.44 2.11 1.65
N LEU A 214 -1.02 1.19 0.90
CA LEU A 214 -1.20 1.28 -0.53
C LEU A 214 -2.54 1.97 -0.80
N ILE A 215 -2.51 3.20 -1.27
CA ILE A 215 -3.70 3.95 -1.64
C ILE A 215 -3.98 3.71 -3.12
N THR A 216 -5.15 3.20 -3.42
CA THR A 216 -5.54 2.90 -4.80
C THR A 216 -6.14 4.09 -5.51
N LYS A 217 -6.10 4.07 -6.84
CA LYS A 217 -6.68 5.10 -7.72
C LYS A 217 -8.18 5.27 -7.47
N LYS A 218 -8.65 6.50 -7.53
CA LYS A 218 -10.07 6.87 -7.62
C LYS A 218 -10.21 7.91 -8.73
N THR A 219 -10.99 7.61 -9.76
CA THR A 219 -11.18 8.56 -10.85
C THR A 219 -11.99 9.78 -10.40
N THR A 220 -11.59 10.94 -10.87
CA THR A 220 -12.36 12.19 -10.76
C THR A 220 -12.96 12.60 -12.10
N LYS A 221 -12.51 11.97 -13.19
CA LYS A 221 -12.94 12.24 -14.58
C LYS A 221 -14.19 11.42 -14.93
N PRO A 222 -15.03 11.89 -15.86
CA PRO A 222 -16.16 11.10 -16.36
C PRO A 222 -15.76 9.72 -16.88
N LEU A 223 -14.60 9.62 -17.52
CA LEU A 223 -13.99 8.38 -17.97
C LEU A 223 -12.47 8.50 -17.86
N SER A 224 -11.84 7.48 -17.32
CA SER A 224 -10.38 7.35 -17.26
C SER A 224 -10.02 5.90 -17.54
N ILE A 225 -9.17 5.65 -18.53
CA ILE A 225 -8.70 4.31 -18.88
C ILE A 225 -7.18 4.37 -18.97
N ASP A 226 -6.52 3.46 -18.27
CA ASP A 226 -5.08 3.18 -18.32
C ASP A 226 -4.94 1.69 -18.59
N ALA A 227 -4.32 1.31 -19.70
CA ALA A 227 -4.14 -0.08 -20.07
C ALA A 227 -2.79 -0.26 -20.76
N GLY A 228 -2.17 -1.40 -20.55
CA GLY A 228 -0.91 -1.69 -21.20
C GLY A 228 -0.54 -3.16 -21.13
N VAL A 229 0.49 -3.49 -21.91
CA VAL A 229 1.09 -4.81 -21.95
C VAL A 229 2.60 -4.66 -21.91
N ARG A 230 3.26 -5.46 -21.10
CA ARG A 230 4.72 -5.59 -21.07
C ARG A 230 5.08 -7.02 -21.46
N TYR A 231 5.99 -7.14 -22.40
CA TYR A 231 6.52 -8.41 -22.84
C TYR A 231 8.03 -8.46 -22.59
N GLY A 232 8.51 -9.56 -22.07
CA GLY A 232 9.93 -9.83 -21.90
C GLY A 232 10.19 -11.30 -22.17
N GLN A 233 11.35 -11.64 -22.70
CA GLN A 233 11.76 -13.01 -22.93
C GLN A 233 13.11 -13.26 -22.29
N MET A 234 13.22 -14.36 -21.53
CA MET A 234 14.52 -14.87 -21.11
C MET A 234 15.10 -15.77 -22.18
N ASN A 235 16.32 -15.47 -22.61
CA ASN A 235 16.94 -16.11 -23.75
C ASN A 235 17.78 -17.32 -23.28
N GLU A 236 17.12 -18.38 -22.76
CA GLU A 236 17.77 -19.66 -22.51
C GLU A 236 17.32 -20.69 -23.54
N ARG A 237 18.20 -20.94 -24.53
CA ARG A 237 17.92 -21.81 -25.69
C ARG A 237 17.86 -23.31 -25.38
N ASN A 238 18.20 -23.77 -24.19
CA ASN A 238 18.48 -25.20 -23.96
C ASN A 238 17.58 -25.85 -22.90
N TYR A 239 16.50 -25.21 -22.45
CA TYR A 239 15.71 -25.72 -21.37
C TYR A 239 14.34 -26.23 -21.83
N LYS A 240 14.16 -27.58 -21.81
CA LYS A 240 12.82 -28.18 -21.92
C LYS A 240 12.19 -28.19 -20.54
N ASN A 241 11.40 -27.17 -20.27
CA ASN A 241 10.67 -27.07 -19.03
C ASN A 241 9.41 -27.95 -19.07
N PRO A 242 9.32 -29.02 -18.24
CA PRO A 242 8.09 -29.77 -18.13
C PRO A 242 7.01 -28.88 -17.57
N GLN A 243 5.93 -28.75 -18.29
CA GLN A 243 4.84 -27.84 -17.94
C GLN A 243 3.74 -28.57 -17.17
N PRO A 244 3.21 -27.95 -16.08
CA PRO A 244 2.05 -28.51 -15.39
C PRO A 244 0.84 -28.55 -16.32
N LYS A 245 0.05 -29.61 -16.26
CA LYS A 245 -1.06 -29.86 -17.19
C LYS A 245 -2.28 -28.95 -16.98
N ASP A 246 -2.38 -28.25 -15.84
CA ASP A 246 -3.60 -27.54 -15.42
C ASP A 246 -3.37 -26.11 -14.98
N PHE A 247 -2.35 -25.45 -15.49
CA PHE A 247 -2.25 -24.01 -15.40
C PHE A 247 -3.40 -23.36 -16.18
N LEU A 248 -3.90 -22.22 -15.75
CA LEU A 248 -4.81 -21.39 -16.53
C LEU A 248 -4.04 -20.83 -17.73
N TYR A 249 -3.80 -21.68 -18.73
CA TYR A 249 -3.09 -21.24 -19.92
C TYR A 249 -3.98 -20.33 -20.75
N MET A 250 -3.67 -19.06 -20.73
CA MET A 250 -4.13 -18.18 -21.80
C MET A 250 -3.36 -18.39 -23.12
N PHE A 251 -2.21 -19.07 -23.10
CA PHE A 251 -1.32 -19.28 -24.25
C PHE A 251 -0.78 -20.71 -24.34
N GLU A 252 -0.72 -21.24 -25.55
CA GLU A 252 -0.39 -22.64 -25.83
C GLU A 252 1.04 -23.07 -25.43
N LYS A 253 1.18 -24.36 -25.18
CA LYS A 253 2.31 -25.11 -24.61
C LYS A 253 3.67 -25.01 -25.32
N ASN A 254 3.80 -24.37 -26.47
CA ASN A 254 4.96 -24.50 -27.37
C ASN A 254 5.76 -23.22 -27.58
N ALA A 255 5.41 -22.11 -26.95
CA ALA A 255 6.22 -20.90 -26.97
C ALA A 255 7.16 -20.91 -25.77
N ASP A 256 8.43 -20.55 -25.98
CA ASP A 256 9.30 -20.09 -24.91
C ASP A 256 8.50 -19.07 -24.10
N ARG A 257 8.19 -19.38 -22.84
CA ARG A 257 7.22 -18.59 -22.09
C ARG A 257 7.74 -17.19 -21.87
N PRO A 258 7.08 -16.19 -22.41
CA PRO A 258 7.45 -14.81 -22.15
C PRO A 258 7.09 -14.44 -20.72
N ASN A 259 7.88 -13.55 -20.15
CA ASN A 259 7.41 -12.73 -19.04
C ASN A 259 6.36 -11.76 -19.59
N LEU A 260 5.10 -12.04 -19.33
CA LEU A 260 3.99 -11.25 -19.84
C LEU A 260 3.29 -10.56 -18.68
N GLN A 261 3.07 -9.26 -18.81
CA GLN A 261 2.25 -8.49 -17.88
C GLN A 261 1.21 -7.72 -18.70
N GLY A 262 -0.02 -7.71 -18.23
CA GLY A 262 -1.10 -6.91 -18.82
C GLY A 262 -1.93 -6.27 -17.72
N TRP A 263 -2.34 -5.03 -17.92
CA TRP A 263 -3.17 -4.32 -16.96
C TRP A 263 -4.24 -3.46 -17.62
N VAL A 264 -5.32 -3.29 -16.90
CA VAL A 264 -6.38 -2.34 -17.22
C VAL A 264 -6.81 -1.68 -15.90
N SER A 265 -6.85 -0.35 -15.90
CA SER A 265 -7.42 0.47 -14.82
C SER A 265 -8.45 1.38 -15.46
N ALA A 266 -9.73 1.17 -15.16
CA ALA A 266 -10.85 1.87 -15.76
C ALA A 266 -11.69 2.56 -14.69
N GLY A 267 -11.75 3.89 -14.74
CA GLY A 267 -12.55 4.73 -13.86
C GLY A 267 -13.71 5.36 -14.63
N PHE A 268 -14.89 5.34 -14.03
CA PHE A 268 -16.09 5.97 -14.56
C PHE A 268 -16.79 6.78 -13.49
N LYS A 269 -17.17 8.03 -13.81
CA LYS A 269 -17.93 8.90 -12.92
C LYS A 269 -19.15 9.47 -13.62
N ALA A 270 -20.33 9.17 -13.09
CA ALA A 270 -21.60 9.70 -13.58
C ALA A 270 -22.44 10.19 -12.43
N GLY A 271 -22.62 11.51 -12.35
CA GLY A 271 -23.38 12.16 -11.27
C GLY A 271 -22.84 11.77 -9.87
N LYS A 272 -23.65 11.05 -9.11
CA LYS A 272 -23.37 10.63 -7.73
C LYS A 272 -22.63 9.29 -7.61
N VAL A 273 -22.37 8.62 -8.72
CA VAL A 273 -21.72 7.29 -8.75
C VAL A 273 -20.33 7.41 -9.37
N THR A 274 -19.35 6.81 -8.69
CA THR A 274 -18.00 6.63 -9.23
C THR A 274 -17.63 5.15 -9.13
N SER A 275 -17.22 4.56 -10.25
CA SER A 275 -16.78 3.18 -10.37
C SER A 275 -15.30 3.15 -10.74
N GLN A 276 -14.53 2.30 -10.07
CA GLN A 276 -13.12 2.06 -10.39
C GLN A 276 -12.91 0.55 -10.47
N THR A 277 -12.47 0.09 -11.65
CA THR A 277 -12.17 -1.32 -11.93
C THR A 277 -10.70 -1.43 -12.29
N ASP A 278 -9.98 -2.33 -11.64
CA ASP A 278 -8.58 -2.59 -11.95
C ASP A 278 -8.39 -4.09 -12.16
N ALA A 279 -7.71 -4.46 -13.23
CA ALA A 279 -7.34 -5.83 -13.53
C ALA A 279 -5.84 -5.90 -13.87
N TRP A 280 -5.17 -6.92 -13.38
CA TRP A 280 -3.76 -7.18 -13.66
C TRP A 280 -3.51 -8.66 -13.82
N TYR A 281 -2.80 -8.99 -14.87
CA TYR A 281 -2.29 -10.32 -15.15
C TYR A 281 -0.77 -10.27 -15.25
N SER A 282 -0.09 -11.25 -14.69
CA SER A 282 1.35 -11.41 -14.86
C SER A 282 1.71 -12.90 -14.92
N SER A 283 2.64 -13.22 -15.81
CA SER A 283 3.18 -14.57 -15.98
C SER A 283 4.69 -14.48 -16.16
N SER A 284 5.42 -15.32 -15.45
CA SER A 284 6.86 -15.48 -15.56
C SER A 284 7.21 -16.96 -15.55
N ASP A 285 8.14 -17.38 -16.40
CA ASP A 285 8.58 -18.76 -16.44
C ASP A 285 9.59 -19.08 -15.34
N ALA A 286 9.63 -20.35 -14.92
CA ALA A 286 10.67 -20.84 -14.03
C ALA A 286 11.97 -21.05 -14.80
N PHE A 287 13.10 -20.81 -14.16
CA PHE A 287 14.41 -21.06 -14.75
C PHE A 287 15.45 -21.43 -13.69
N TYR A 288 16.49 -22.13 -14.11
CA TYR A 288 17.63 -22.38 -13.25
C TYR A 288 18.65 -21.26 -13.37
N MET A 289 19.13 -20.76 -12.24
CA MET A 289 20.29 -19.88 -12.20
C MET A 289 21.59 -20.68 -12.45
N TYR A 290 21.64 -21.91 -11.97
CA TYR A 290 22.64 -22.91 -12.33
C TYR A 290 22.11 -24.30 -12.00
N GLN A 291 22.59 -25.29 -12.77
CA GLN A 291 22.33 -26.71 -12.51
C GLN A 291 23.51 -27.31 -11.74
N ALA A 292 23.22 -28.31 -10.90
CA ALA A 292 24.27 -29.11 -10.32
C ALA A 292 24.89 -29.95 -11.44
N GLU A 293 26.15 -29.71 -11.75
CA GLU A 293 26.91 -30.60 -12.64
C GLU A 293 27.20 -31.88 -11.90
N ASN A 294 26.63 -32.98 -12.39
CA ASN A 294 26.96 -34.32 -11.92
C ASN A 294 28.14 -34.84 -12.73
N ASP A 295 29.30 -34.82 -12.13
CA ASP A 295 30.49 -35.42 -12.69
C ASP A 295 30.39 -36.96 -12.50
N LYS A 296 30.12 -37.68 -13.58
CA LYS A 296 30.10 -39.16 -13.56
C LYS A 296 31.49 -39.69 -13.85
N LYS A 297 32.14 -40.26 -12.85
CA LYS A 297 33.36 -41.04 -13.05
C LYS A 297 33.01 -42.52 -13.04
N VAL A 298 33.32 -43.19 -14.14
CA VAL A 298 33.15 -44.64 -14.26
C VAL A 298 34.51 -45.26 -13.97
N TYR A 299 34.58 -46.09 -12.96
CA TYR A 299 35.73 -46.93 -12.65
C TYR A 299 35.43 -48.31 -13.19
N THR A 300 36.14 -48.72 -14.21
CA THR A 300 35.93 -50.01 -14.86
C THR A 300 36.77 -51.09 -14.19
N GLN A 301 36.26 -52.33 -14.17
CA GLN A 301 36.99 -53.49 -13.68
C GLN A 301 38.25 -53.79 -14.54
N GLU A 302 38.19 -53.41 -15.80
CA GLU A 302 39.35 -53.53 -16.72
C GLU A 302 40.52 -52.64 -16.30
N ALA A 303 40.21 -51.40 -15.80
CA ALA A 303 41.22 -50.47 -15.28
C ALA A 303 41.64 -50.77 -13.84
N ASN A 304 40.85 -51.52 -13.08
CA ASN A 304 41.12 -51.95 -11.71
C ASN A 304 40.52 -53.34 -11.43
N PRO A 305 41.30 -54.41 -11.60
CA PRO A 305 40.84 -55.81 -11.45
C PRO A 305 40.31 -56.16 -10.04
N PHE A 306 40.55 -55.34 -9.03
CA PHE A 306 40.04 -55.57 -7.67
C PHE A 306 38.61 -55.08 -7.47
N LEU A 307 38.00 -54.44 -8.46
CA LEU A 307 36.62 -54.10 -8.41
C LEU A 307 35.70 -55.26 -8.69
N PRO A 308 34.67 -55.55 -7.93
CA PRO A 308 33.75 -56.66 -8.16
C PRO A 308 32.89 -56.46 -9.43
N HIS A 309 32.73 -55.25 -9.91
CA HIS A 309 32.04 -54.82 -11.13
C HIS A 309 32.38 -53.36 -11.43
N ASP A 310 32.00 -52.88 -12.57
CA ASP A 310 32.14 -51.46 -12.90
C ASP A 310 31.33 -50.59 -11.94
N ILE A 311 32.00 -49.61 -11.35
CA ILE A 311 31.38 -48.70 -10.39
C ILE A 311 31.26 -47.30 -11.02
N THR A 312 30.06 -46.80 -11.10
CA THR A 312 29.81 -45.38 -11.47
C THR A 312 29.70 -44.54 -10.21
N VAL A 313 30.68 -43.69 -9.99
CA VAL A 313 30.60 -42.67 -8.93
C VAL A 313 30.07 -41.40 -9.52
N VAL A 314 28.93 -40.95 -9.00
CA VAL A 314 28.35 -39.66 -9.34
C VAL A 314 28.78 -38.68 -8.27
N ASN A 315 29.73 -37.82 -8.59
CA ASN A 315 30.10 -36.70 -7.73
C ASN A 315 29.08 -35.55 -8.01
N SER A 316 28.16 -35.32 -7.10
CA SER A 316 27.37 -34.11 -7.17
C SER A 316 28.26 -32.90 -6.95
N SER A 317 28.13 -31.87 -7.75
CA SER A 317 28.82 -30.60 -7.52
C SER A 317 28.49 -30.09 -6.10
N SER A 318 29.46 -29.43 -5.46
CA SER A 318 29.30 -28.87 -4.13
C SER A 318 28.27 -27.73 -4.06
N ARG A 319 27.70 -27.31 -5.20
CA ARG A 319 26.69 -26.28 -5.29
C ARG A 319 25.30 -26.90 -5.44
N PRO A 320 24.36 -26.61 -4.50
CA PRO A 320 22.99 -27.02 -4.68
C PRO A 320 22.38 -26.31 -5.90
N PRO A 321 21.49 -26.95 -6.67
CA PRO A 321 20.81 -26.29 -7.77
C PRO A 321 19.99 -25.10 -7.24
N MET A 322 20.07 -23.98 -7.95
CA MET A 322 19.29 -22.80 -7.61
C MET A 322 18.39 -22.43 -8.78
N GLY A 323 17.10 -22.41 -8.54
CA GLY A 323 16.08 -22.04 -9.51
C GLY A 323 15.28 -20.83 -9.08
N ILE A 324 14.65 -20.20 -10.05
CA ILE A 324 13.63 -19.20 -9.85
C ILE A 324 12.28 -19.85 -10.15
N GLU A 325 11.32 -19.68 -9.25
CA GLU A 325 9.97 -20.18 -9.42
C GLU A 325 9.25 -19.51 -10.58
N GLY A 326 8.52 -20.31 -11.35
CA GLY A 326 7.56 -19.80 -12.31
C GLY A 326 6.29 -19.38 -11.60
N LYS A 327 5.69 -18.28 -12.06
CA LYS A 327 4.49 -17.70 -11.48
C LYS A 327 3.52 -17.26 -12.56
N GLU A 328 2.25 -17.46 -12.28
CA GLU A 328 1.15 -16.90 -13.05
C GLU A 328 0.10 -16.39 -12.07
N HIS A 329 -0.32 -15.13 -12.20
CA HIS A 329 -1.34 -14.59 -11.33
C HIS A 329 -2.25 -13.59 -12.05
N ILE A 330 -3.45 -13.49 -11.53
CA ILE A 330 -4.44 -12.50 -11.93
C ILE A 330 -5.03 -11.84 -10.68
N THR A 331 -5.17 -10.53 -10.72
CA THR A 331 -5.86 -9.73 -9.71
C THR A 331 -6.94 -8.90 -10.39
N VAL A 332 -8.13 -8.90 -9.82
CA VAL A 332 -9.23 -8.03 -10.26
C VAL A 332 -9.81 -7.35 -9.04
N SER A 333 -9.99 -6.04 -9.10
CA SER A 333 -10.62 -5.27 -8.03
C SER A 333 -11.69 -4.33 -8.59
N GLN A 334 -12.74 -4.12 -7.79
CA GLN A 334 -13.84 -3.23 -8.10
C GLN A 334 -14.14 -2.36 -6.88
N LYS A 335 -14.31 -1.06 -7.11
CA LYS A 335 -14.77 -0.10 -6.10
C LYS A 335 -15.94 0.69 -6.65
N LEU A 336 -16.99 0.80 -5.87
CA LEU A 336 -18.16 1.58 -6.20
C LEU A 336 -18.40 2.61 -5.09
N TYR A 337 -18.29 3.88 -5.45
CA TYR A 337 -18.61 5.01 -4.59
C TYR A 337 -19.99 5.54 -4.98
N TYR A 338 -20.82 5.78 -3.98
CA TYR A 338 -22.12 6.38 -4.13
C TYR A 338 -22.27 7.54 -3.13
N ASP A 339 -22.33 8.75 -3.63
CA ASP A 339 -22.43 9.98 -2.85
C ASP A 339 -23.84 10.59 -3.08
N PRO A 340 -24.92 10.04 -2.42
CA PRO A 340 -26.31 10.48 -2.66
C PRO A 340 -26.57 11.92 -2.26
N THR A 341 -25.86 12.41 -1.24
CA THR A 341 -25.88 13.79 -0.77
C THR A 341 -24.45 14.24 -0.46
N ASP A 342 -24.25 15.52 -0.22
CA ASP A 342 -22.94 16.05 0.20
C ASP A 342 -22.52 15.52 1.58
N ASP A 343 -23.51 15.10 2.40
CA ASP A 343 -23.27 14.60 3.75
C ASP A 343 -23.09 13.09 3.84
N LEU A 344 -23.51 12.32 2.82
CA LEU A 344 -23.50 10.85 2.85
C LEU A 344 -22.65 10.27 1.72
N SER A 345 -21.67 9.48 2.10
CA SER A 345 -20.83 8.72 1.18
C SER A 345 -20.85 7.23 1.52
N VAL A 346 -21.06 6.41 0.50
CA VAL A 346 -21.04 4.96 0.59
C VAL A 346 -19.97 4.43 -0.36
N LEU A 347 -19.10 3.58 0.15
CA LEU A 347 -18.13 2.81 -0.62
C LEU A 347 -18.41 1.32 -0.44
N VAL A 348 -18.53 0.59 -1.53
CA VAL A 348 -18.51 -0.88 -1.55
C VAL A 348 -17.35 -1.31 -2.43
N TYR A 349 -16.57 -2.28 -1.98
CA TYR A 349 -15.42 -2.77 -2.71
C TYR A 349 -15.23 -4.27 -2.58
N GLY A 350 -14.56 -4.83 -3.56
CA GLY A 350 -14.14 -6.22 -3.54
C GLY A 350 -12.96 -6.44 -4.48
N SER A 351 -12.17 -7.45 -4.18
CA SER A 351 -11.09 -7.91 -5.06
C SER A 351 -10.96 -9.42 -5.03
N THR A 352 -10.37 -9.96 -6.07
CA THR A 352 -9.97 -11.35 -6.11
C THR A 352 -8.55 -11.45 -6.65
N PHE A 353 -7.81 -12.38 -6.07
CA PHE A 353 -6.48 -12.74 -6.52
C PHE A 353 -6.38 -14.25 -6.67
N PHE A 354 -5.76 -14.66 -7.74
CA PHE A 354 -5.47 -16.06 -8.00
C PHE A 354 -4.03 -16.18 -8.49
N MET A 355 -3.26 -17.08 -7.90
CA MET A 355 -1.87 -17.33 -8.27
C MET A 355 -1.56 -18.81 -8.33
N ASN A 356 -0.81 -19.21 -9.35
CA ASN A 356 -0.15 -20.48 -9.45
C ASN A 356 1.38 -20.28 -9.40
N THR A 357 2.08 -21.08 -8.62
CA THR A 357 3.54 -21.13 -8.63
C THR A 357 4.01 -22.56 -8.88
N TYR A 358 5.15 -22.72 -9.53
CA TYR A 358 5.79 -24.00 -9.70
C TYR A 358 7.30 -23.87 -9.53
N ASP A 359 7.90 -24.88 -8.89
CA ASP A 359 9.33 -24.96 -8.65
C ASP A 359 9.92 -26.13 -9.45
N LEU A 360 11.03 -25.88 -10.12
CA LEU A 360 11.73 -26.89 -10.91
C LEU A 360 12.63 -27.81 -10.06
N ILE A 361 12.97 -27.40 -8.84
CA ILE A 361 13.93 -28.10 -7.97
C ILE A 361 13.22 -29.08 -7.05
N GLN A 362 12.06 -28.72 -6.54
CA GLN A 362 11.30 -29.51 -5.58
C GLN A 362 10.26 -30.40 -6.26
N ASP A 363 10.71 -31.37 -7.03
CA ASP A 363 9.89 -32.49 -7.53
C ASP A 363 8.52 -32.04 -8.09
N MET A 364 8.52 -30.89 -8.79
CA MET A 364 7.35 -30.27 -9.41
C MET A 364 6.17 -30.08 -8.44
N THR A 365 6.43 -29.56 -7.27
CA THR A 365 5.38 -29.14 -6.34
C THR A 365 4.76 -27.84 -6.82
N PHE A 366 3.46 -27.85 -7.06
CA PHE A 366 2.69 -26.66 -7.42
C PHE A 366 2.03 -26.08 -6.17
N SER A 367 2.03 -24.76 -6.08
CA SER A 367 1.26 -24.04 -5.09
C SER A 367 0.22 -23.16 -5.77
N GLN A 368 -0.98 -23.17 -5.27
CA GLN A 368 -2.06 -22.27 -5.69
C GLN A 368 -2.47 -21.40 -4.53
N ALA A 369 -2.56 -20.10 -4.75
CA ALA A 369 -3.11 -19.16 -3.80
C ALA A 369 -4.39 -18.53 -4.36
N ARG A 370 -5.36 -18.31 -3.51
CA ARG A 370 -6.61 -17.60 -3.82
C ARG A 370 -6.91 -16.62 -2.72
N ASP A 371 -7.39 -15.47 -3.10
CA ASP A 371 -7.78 -14.44 -2.18
C ASP A 371 -9.07 -13.75 -2.61
N TRP A 372 -9.89 -13.40 -1.64
CA TRP A 372 -11.13 -12.67 -1.80
C TRP A 372 -11.21 -11.61 -0.73
N THR A 373 -11.22 -10.37 -1.14
CA THR A 373 -11.45 -9.24 -0.25
C THR A 373 -12.82 -8.65 -0.53
N ALA A 374 -13.56 -8.29 0.50
CA ALA A 374 -14.81 -7.57 0.39
C ALA A 374 -14.95 -6.56 1.52
N GLY A 375 -15.60 -5.44 1.25
CA GLY A 375 -15.87 -4.47 2.30
C GLY A 375 -16.87 -3.40 1.89
N ALA A 376 -17.36 -2.73 2.93
CA ALA A 376 -18.24 -1.58 2.79
C ALA A 376 -17.87 -0.51 3.81
N LYS A 377 -18.00 0.76 3.43
CA LYS A 377 -17.75 1.91 4.28
C LYS A 377 -18.85 2.94 4.05
N LEU A 378 -19.46 3.39 5.14
CA LEU A 378 -20.46 4.43 5.14
C LEU A 378 -19.95 5.59 5.98
N THR A 379 -19.86 6.77 5.39
CA THR A 379 -19.49 8.00 6.08
C THR A 379 -20.66 8.98 6.04
N TYR A 380 -21.05 9.44 7.21
CA TYR A 380 -22.11 10.45 7.36
C TYR A 380 -21.59 11.67 8.09
N HIS A 381 -21.64 12.81 7.41
CA HIS A 381 -21.34 14.13 7.97
C HIS A 381 -22.60 14.67 8.62
N VAL A 382 -22.71 14.49 9.93
CA VAL A 382 -23.86 14.99 10.72
C VAL A 382 -23.89 16.51 10.74
N LYS A 383 -22.69 17.11 10.73
CA LYS A 383 -22.40 18.54 10.62
C LYS A 383 -21.01 18.72 10.02
N ASP A 384 -20.67 19.91 9.54
CA ASP A 384 -19.36 20.24 8.97
C ASP A 384 -18.18 19.88 9.90
N TRP A 385 -18.42 19.92 11.21
CA TRP A 385 -17.42 19.61 12.23
C TRP A 385 -17.55 18.21 12.84
N PHE A 386 -18.55 17.41 12.46
CA PHE A 386 -18.81 16.11 13.08
C PHE A 386 -19.21 15.06 12.05
N SER A 387 -18.44 14.00 11.97
CA SER A 387 -18.72 12.87 11.08
C SER A 387 -18.61 11.51 11.79
N VAL A 388 -19.40 10.57 11.30
CA VAL A 388 -19.42 9.18 11.75
C VAL A 388 -19.15 8.28 10.55
N THR A 389 -18.19 7.36 10.70
CA THR A 389 -17.85 6.38 9.68
C THR A 389 -17.98 4.98 10.24
N GLY A 390 -18.85 4.17 9.67
CA GLY A 390 -18.92 2.73 9.89
C GLY A 390 -18.25 1.99 8.74
N SER A 391 -17.44 1.00 9.02
CA SER A 391 -16.86 0.12 8.00
C SER A 391 -16.88 -1.34 8.42
N LEU A 392 -17.01 -2.22 7.43
CA LEU A 392 -16.83 -3.66 7.55
C LEU A 392 -15.84 -4.09 6.47
N HIS A 393 -14.79 -4.74 6.88
CA HIS A 393 -13.78 -5.34 6.01
C HIS A 393 -13.67 -6.82 6.27
N ALA A 394 -13.54 -7.62 5.22
CA ALA A 394 -13.28 -9.04 5.28
C ALA A 394 -12.27 -9.43 4.19
N ASP A 395 -11.33 -10.28 4.55
CA ASP A 395 -10.30 -10.79 3.66
C ASP A 395 -10.13 -12.30 3.90
N PHE A 396 -10.11 -13.08 2.83
CA PHE A 396 -10.09 -14.55 2.84
C PHE A 396 -8.98 -15.04 1.93
N TYR A 397 -8.05 -15.80 2.47
CA TYR A 397 -6.92 -16.34 1.73
C TYR A 397 -6.80 -17.84 1.88
N ASP A 398 -6.81 -18.55 0.76
CA ASP A 398 -6.63 -20.00 0.66
C ASP A 398 -5.33 -20.34 -0.05
N ARG A 399 -4.66 -21.37 0.45
CA ARG A 399 -3.54 -21.96 -0.27
C ARG A 399 -3.68 -23.47 -0.37
N PHE A 400 -3.26 -23.98 -1.54
CA PHE A 400 -3.29 -25.38 -1.88
C PHE A 400 -1.90 -25.80 -2.36
N LYS A 401 -1.48 -27.01 -1.96
CA LYS A 401 -0.37 -27.72 -2.56
C LYS A 401 -0.90 -28.78 -3.51
N ARG A 402 -0.28 -28.91 -4.65
CA ARG A 402 -0.56 -29.95 -5.63
C ARG A 402 0.70 -30.73 -5.91
N HIS A 403 0.62 -32.06 -5.87
CA HIS A 403 1.67 -32.94 -6.30
C HIS A 403 1.29 -33.53 -7.67
N GLU A 404 2.08 -33.23 -8.71
CA GLU A 404 1.74 -33.64 -10.07
C GLU A 404 1.74 -35.17 -10.25
N ARG A 405 2.68 -35.87 -9.58
CA ARG A 405 2.81 -37.32 -9.71
C ARG A 405 1.60 -38.12 -9.22
N ILE A 406 0.89 -37.62 -8.27
CA ILE A 406 -0.25 -38.30 -7.64
C ILE A 406 -1.58 -37.57 -7.83
N ASP A 407 -1.57 -36.50 -8.62
CA ASP A 407 -2.72 -35.64 -8.94
C ASP A 407 -3.59 -35.29 -7.73
N THR A 408 -2.95 -35.08 -6.57
CA THR A 408 -3.64 -34.69 -5.35
C THR A 408 -3.50 -33.21 -5.13
N ARG A 409 -4.61 -32.57 -4.81
CA ARG A 409 -4.70 -31.16 -4.42
C ARG A 409 -5.14 -31.06 -2.97
N ASN A 410 -4.24 -30.67 -2.10
CA ASN A 410 -4.49 -30.55 -0.68
C ASN A 410 -4.49 -29.09 -0.24
N LYS A 411 -5.58 -28.65 0.42
CA LYS A 411 -5.58 -27.36 1.11
C LYS A 411 -4.70 -27.50 2.35
N ASP A 412 -3.68 -26.68 2.48
CA ASP A 412 -2.78 -26.69 3.64
C ASP A 412 -2.92 -25.42 4.50
N TYR A 413 -3.64 -24.41 3.97
CA TYR A 413 -3.77 -23.12 4.63
C TYR A 413 -5.04 -22.41 4.20
N GLU A 414 -5.81 -21.91 5.19
CA GLU A 414 -6.97 -21.05 5.00
C GLU A 414 -6.96 -20.01 6.10
N SER A 415 -6.98 -18.74 5.74
CA SER A 415 -6.95 -17.63 6.69
C SER A 415 -8.05 -16.64 6.36
N SER A 416 -8.72 -16.15 7.39
CA SER A 416 -9.73 -15.12 7.24
C SER A 416 -9.61 -14.05 8.31
N ILE A 417 -9.90 -12.82 7.93
CA ILE A 417 -10.02 -11.70 8.86
C ILE A 417 -11.35 -10.99 8.66
N TRP A 418 -12.01 -10.66 9.78
CA TRP A 418 -13.21 -9.83 9.83
C TRP A 418 -12.95 -8.63 10.71
N GLN A 419 -13.20 -7.43 10.20
CA GLN A 419 -12.84 -6.19 10.87
C GLN A 419 -13.94 -5.12 10.76
N PRO A 420 -15.00 -5.19 11.60
CA PRO A 420 -15.92 -4.08 11.78
C PRO A 420 -15.24 -2.96 12.56
N ARG A 421 -15.46 -1.70 12.12
CA ARG A 421 -14.93 -0.50 12.75
C ARG A 421 -15.96 0.61 12.73
N LEU A 422 -16.06 1.33 13.85
CA LEU A 422 -16.77 2.59 13.96
C LEU A 422 -15.77 3.70 14.30
N THR A 423 -15.82 4.80 13.56
CA THR A 423 -14.95 5.95 13.77
C THR A 423 -15.80 7.22 13.83
N ILE A 424 -15.52 8.06 14.80
CA ILE A 424 -16.13 9.38 14.99
C ILE A 424 -15.02 10.41 14.85
N THR A 425 -15.24 11.42 14.02
CA THR A 425 -14.30 12.54 13.86
C THR A 425 -15.02 13.84 14.24
N SER A 426 -14.36 14.69 15.01
CA SER A 426 -14.88 15.98 15.42
C SER A 426 -13.83 17.08 15.34
N ASN A 427 -14.19 18.19 14.69
CA ASN A 427 -13.42 19.42 14.61
C ASN A 427 -14.16 20.56 15.33
N TYR A 428 -14.89 20.24 16.41
CA TYR A 428 -15.73 21.19 17.13
C TYR A 428 -14.91 22.33 17.78
N PHE A 429 -13.76 22.01 18.33
CA PHE A 429 -12.87 22.98 18.96
C PHE A 429 -11.89 23.55 17.94
N ASP A 430 -11.71 24.87 17.94
CA ASP A 430 -10.79 25.53 17.02
C ASP A 430 -9.37 24.98 17.12
N GLY A 431 -8.81 24.59 15.97
CA GLY A 431 -7.47 24.02 15.87
C GLY A 431 -7.37 22.55 16.30
N HIS A 432 -8.45 21.92 16.80
CA HIS A 432 -8.46 20.52 17.19
C HIS A 432 -9.10 19.62 16.13
N SER A 433 -8.55 18.42 15.99
CA SER A 433 -9.14 17.33 15.21
C SER A 433 -9.13 16.06 16.06
N LEU A 434 -10.30 15.78 16.65
CA LEU A 434 -10.51 14.62 17.52
C LEU A 434 -10.99 13.43 16.71
N ILE A 435 -10.39 12.27 16.95
CA ILE A 435 -10.82 10.99 16.38
C ILE A 435 -11.00 10.01 17.53
N PHE A 436 -12.18 9.43 17.60
CA PHE A 436 -12.48 8.30 18.48
C PHE A 436 -12.93 7.13 17.63
N GLY A 437 -12.56 5.90 18.00
CA GLY A 437 -13.08 4.73 17.31
C GLY A 437 -13.00 3.46 18.12
N VAL A 438 -13.80 2.50 17.69
CA VAL A 438 -13.77 1.12 18.14
C VAL A 438 -13.60 0.20 16.93
N GLU A 439 -12.73 -0.79 17.07
CA GLU A 439 -12.41 -1.78 16.04
C GLU A 439 -12.42 -3.15 16.70
N HIS A 440 -13.08 -4.11 16.06
CA HIS A 440 -13.02 -5.52 16.44
C HIS A 440 -12.33 -6.29 15.33
N THR A 441 -11.40 -7.14 15.67
CA THR A 441 -10.70 -8.02 14.72
C THR A 441 -10.93 -9.46 15.12
N SER A 442 -11.48 -10.27 14.21
CA SER A 442 -11.50 -11.72 14.30
C SER A 442 -10.57 -12.28 13.23
N ASP A 443 -9.46 -12.84 13.65
CA ASP A 443 -8.45 -13.48 12.81
C ASP A 443 -8.54 -14.99 13.01
N GLU A 444 -8.79 -15.74 11.93
CA GLU A 444 -8.95 -17.20 11.95
C GLU A 444 -7.98 -17.85 10.97
N LEU A 445 -7.39 -18.94 11.41
CA LEU A 445 -6.47 -19.75 10.61
C LEU A 445 -6.81 -21.22 10.72
N THR A 446 -7.01 -21.85 9.58
CA THR A 446 -7.16 -23.30 9.43
C THR A 446 -5.92 -23.86 8.72
N SER A 447 -5.26 -24.83 9.34
CA SER A 447 -4.07 -25.45 8.77
C SER A 447 -3.88 -26.87 9.28
N ASP A 448 -3.28 -27.72 8.46
CA ASP A 448 -2.79 -29.06 8.83
C ASP A 448 -1.62 -29.00 9.82
N ARG A 449 -0.92 -27.87 9.88
CA ARG A 449 0.25 -27.64 10.75
C ARG A 449 -0.08 -27.51 12.23
N PHE A 450 -1.36 -27.55 12.62
CA PHE A 450 -1.78 -27.55 14.04
C PHE A 450 -1.86 -28.95 14.65
N SER A 451 -1.82 -30.02 13.82
CA SER A 451 -2.10 -31.38 14.31
C SER A 451 -0.88 -32.18 14.72
N GLY A 452 0.30 -31.82 14.28
CA GLY A 452 1.53 -32.58 14.55
C GLY A 452 1.57 -33.98 13.88
N ASN A 453 0.56 -34.34 13.12
CA ASN A 453 0.32 -35.69 12.63
C ASN A 453 0.59 -35.82 11.13
N ALA A 454 1.01 -37.01 10.72
CA ALA A 454 1.17 -37.40 9.31
C ALA A 454 -0.17 -37.41 8.51
N ASN A 455 -1.31 -37.27 9.18
CA ASN A 455 -2.63 -37.39 8.55
C ASN A 455 -3.12 -36.10 7.88
N HIS A 456 -2.39 -34.99 7.97
CA HIS A 456 -2.79 -33.68 7.40
C HIS A 456 -4.19 -33.20 7.80
N ASP A 457 -4.61 -33.50 9.05
CA ASP A 457 -5.90 -33.05 9.57
C ASP A 457 -5.93 -31.55 9.74
N LEU A 458 -6.85 -30.89 9.07
CA LEU A 458 -7.08 -29.44 9.19
C LEU A 458 -7.70 -29.09 10.54
N LYS A 459 -7.12 -28.15 11.26
CA LYS A 459 -7.66 -27.59 12.49
C LYS A 459 -7.74 -26.08 12.40
N THR A 460 -8.75 -25.49 13.01
CA THR A 460 -8.97 -24.03 13.05
C THR A 460 -8.57 -23.48 14.41
N ARG A 461 -7.90 -22.33 14.39
CA ARG A 461 -7.57 -21.50 15.55
C ARG A 461 -7.99 -20.06 15.27
N ALA A 462 -8.41 -19.33 16.30
CA ALA A 462 -8.87 -17.96 16.17
C ALA A 462 -8.29 -17.08 17.27
N LEU A 463 -7.97 -15.83 16.91
CA LEU A 463 -7.67 -14.75 17.82
C LEU A 463 -8.68 -13.62 17.62
N LYS A 464 -9.23 -13.11 18.74
CA LYS A 464 -10.21 -12.02 18.74
C LYS A 464 -9.69 -10.88 19.61
N GLU A 465 -9.69 -9.70 19.05
CA GLU A 465 -9.23 -8.49 19.72
C GLU A 465 -10.25 -7.37 19.53
N THR A 466 -10.48 -6.60 20.59
CA THR A 466 -11.32 -5.40 20.53
C THR A 466 -10.48 -4.22 20.99
N GLU A 467 -10.41 -3.21 20.17
CA GLU A 467 -9.55 -2.06 20.38
C GLU A 467 -10.38 -0.77 20.38
N TYR A 468 -10.03 0.12 21.30
CA TYR A 468 -10.56 1.48 21.34
C TYR A 468 -9.40 2.43 21.11
N PHE A 469 -9.60 3.47 20.31
CA PHE A 469 -8.58 4.49 20.08
C PHE A 469 -9.17 5.89 20.17
N LEU A 470 -8.39 6.77 20.75
CA LEU A 470 -8.66 8.19 20.84
C LEU A 470 -7.41 8.95 20.43
N GLN A 471 -7.54 9.92 19.55
CA GLN A 471 -6.44 10.82 19.18
C GLN A 471 -6.97 12.23 19.05
N ASP A 472 -6.19 13.18 19.53
CA ASP A 472 -6.36 14.60 19.25
C ASP A 472 -5.16 15.14 18.51
N GLU A 473 -5.42 15.96 17.51
CA GLU A 473 -4.43 16.72 16.78
C GLU A 473 -4.76 18.19 16.93
N TRP A 474 -3.90 18.90 17.64
CA TRP A 474 -4.06 20.29 17.98
C TRP A 474 -3.09 21.17 17.21
N THR A 475 -3.61 22.00 16.31
CA THR A 475 -2.89 23.09 15.64
C THR A 475 -2.96 24.32 16.53
N ILE A 476 -1.98 24.49 17.42
CA ILE A 476 -1.90 25.58 18.39
C ILE A 476 -1.79 26.94 17.67
N ASN A 477 -0.97 26.98 16.62
CA ASN A 477 -0.77 28.13 15.75
C ASN A 477 -0.03 27.66 14.46
N PRO A 478 0.23 28.51 13.45
CA PRO A 478 0.90 28.12 12.21
C PRO A 478 2.29 27.49 12.40
N LYS A 479 2.95 27.71 13.56
CA LYS A 479 4.28 27.16 13.84
C LYS A 479 4.25 25.86 14.64
N TRP A 480 3.22 25.62 15.45
CA TRP A 480 3.16 24.51 16.37
C TRP A 480 1.94 23.62 16.14
N MET A 481 2.19 22.35 16.02
CA MET A 481 1.18 21.31 16.00
C MET A 481 1.58 20.17 16.94
N VAL A 482 0.63 19.66 17.71
CA VAL A 482 0.80 18.54 18.65
C VAL A 482 -0.25 17.49 18.33
N SER A 483 0.12 16.23 18.37
CA SER A 483 -0.80 15.10 18.30
C SER A 483 -0.58 14.22 19.51
N ALA A 484 -1.65 13.89 20.22
CA ALA A 484 -1.64 12.96 21.34
C ALA A 484 -2.71 11.88 21.13
N GLY A 485 -2.38 10.63 21.45
CA GLY A 485 -3.31 9.53 21.25
C GLY A 485 -3.08 8.38 22.22
N LEU A 486 -4.14 7.61 22.41
CA LEU A 486 -4.12 6.37 23.17
C LEU A 486 -4.96 5.33 22.42
N ARG A 487 -4.41 4.15 22.25
CA ARG A 487 -5.15 2.96 21.84
C ARG A 487 -5.09 1.93 22.95
N THR A 488 -6.20 1.24 23.16
CA THR A 488 -6.27 0.12 24.10
C THR A 488 -6.72 -1.12 23.37
N ASN A 489 -6.10 -2.25 23.67
CA ASN A 489 -6.45 -3.56 23.15
C ASN A 489 -6.96 -4.45 24.27
N PHE A 490 -8.06 -5.13 24.03
CA PHE A 490 -8.64 -6.15 24.91
C PHE A 490 -8.69 -7.47 24.16
N SER A 491 -7.95 -8.44 24.63
CA SER A 491 -7.91 -9.79 24.09
C SER A 491 -8.08 -10.83 25.17
N LYS A 492 -8.83 -11.91 24.90
CA LYS A 492 -8.91 -13.04 25.85
C LYS A 492 -7.56 -13.75 26.01
N ALA A 493 -6.74 -13.75 24.97
CA ALA A 493 -5.43 -14.40 24.97
C ALA A 493 -4.36 -13.59 25.73
N PHE A 494 -4.40 -12.25 25.63
CA PHE A 494 -3.29 -11.39 26.07
C PHE A 494 -3.71 -10.35 27.12
N GLY A 495 -5.00 -10.27 27.47
CA GLY A 495 -5.52 -9.30 28.43
C GLY A 495 -5.59 -7.88 27.87
N PHE A 496 -5.35 -6.91 28.74
CA PHE A 496 -5.40 -5.47 28.42
C PHE A 496 -4.03 -4.92 28.06
N MET A 497 -3.99 -4.06 27.03
CA MET A 497 -2.80 -3.33 26.61
C MET A 497 -3.15 -1.89 26.22
N GLY A 498 -2.35 -0.91 26.73
CA GLY A 498 -2.44 0.49 26.35
C GLY A 498 -1.24 0.94 25.53
N MET A 499 -1.45 1.68 24.44
CA MET A 499 -0.44 2.14 23.48
C MET A 499 -0.53 3.66 23.33
N PRO A 500 0.18 4.44 24.16
CA PRO A 500 0.22 5.89 24.06
C PRO A 500 1.09 6.37 22.88
N LYS A 501 0.77 7.57 22.40
CA LYS A 501 1.56 8.32 21.41
C LYS A 501 1.48 9.81 21.71
N ILE A 502 2.61 10.49 21.51
CA ILE A 502 2.67 11.94 21.45
C ILE A 502 3.64 12.35 20.34
N ALA A 503 3.23 13.30 19.53
CA ALA A 503 4.07 13.85 18.48
C ALA A 503 3.92 15.37 18.45
N ALA A 504 5.00 16.08 18.20
CA ALA A 504 5.02 17.52 18.07
C ALA A 504 5.76 17.92 16.80
N LYS A 505 5.24 18.96 16.16
CA LYS A 505 5.88 19.60 15.02
C LYS A 505 6.06 21.07 15.31
N TYR A 506 7.27 21.57 15.02
CA TYR A 506 7.62 22.98 15.09
C TYR A 506 8.13 23.47 13.74
N SER A 507 7.49 24.49 13.17
CA SER A 507 7.89 25.13 11.92
C SER A 507 8.20 26.61 12.19
N PRO A 508 9.47 26.97 12.51
CA PRO A 508 9.85 28.36 12.80
C PRO A 508 9.55 29.29 11.61
N ASN A 509 9.65 28.76 10.40
CA ASN A 509 9.30 29.44 9.14
C ASN A 509 8.87 28.39 8.09
N GLU A 510 8.57 28.82 6.86
CA GLU A 510 8.09 27.94 5.79
C GLU A 510 9.13 26.92 5.29
N ARG A 511 10.44 27.16 5.56
CA ARG A 511 11.54 26.34 5.11
C ARG A 511 11.92 25.24 6.09
N TRP A 512 11.70 25.42 7.38
CA TRP A 512 12.08 24.49 8.41
C TRP A 512 10.89 23.77 9.02
N SER A 513 11.04 22.48 9.22
CA SER A 513 10.09 21.63 9.95
C SER A 513 10.85 20.68 10.87
N ILE A 514 10.67 20.85 12.17
CA ILE A 514 11.25 20.00 13.21
C ILE A 514 10.14 19.14 13.79
N ARG A 515 10.33 17.83 13.85
CA ARG A 515 9.35 16.87 14.36
C ARG A 515 9.99 16.04 15.48
N ALA A 516 9.27 15.85 16.56
CA ALA A 516 9.60 14.93 17.64
C ALA A 516 8.41 14.01 17.88
N ASN A 517 8.66 12.72 18.02
CA ASN A 517 7.61 11.73 18.24
C ASN A 517 8.06 10.70 19.28
N TYR A 518 7.15 10.36 20.18
CA TYR A 518 7.19 9.19 21.03
C TYR A 518 5.95 8.34 20.77
N SER A 519 6.13 7.04 20.61
CA SER A 519 5.03 6.09 20.48
C SER A 519 5.42 4.71 20.99
N MET A 520 4.44 4.03 21.57
CA MET A 520 4.59 2.65 21.99
C MET A 520 4.12 1.72 20.86
N GLY A 521 5.00 0.82 20.44
CA GLY A 521 4.69 -0.25 19.51
C GLY A 521 4.24 -1.49 20.26
N TYR A 522 3.36 -2.24 19.61
CA TYR A 522 2.76 -3.46 20.13
C TYR A 522 2.62 -4.51 19.03
N ARG A 523 2.92 -5.76 19.35
CA ARG A 523 2.69 -6.91 18.48
C ARG A 523 2.16 -8.09 19.30
N SER A 524 0.92 -8.50 19.00
CA SER A 524 0.38 -9.77 19.50
C SER A 524 1.09 -10.94 18.80
N PRO A 525 1.40 -12.03 19.51
CA PRO A 525 1.79 -13.28 18.86
C PRO A 525 0.75 -13.73 17.85
N SER A 526 1.19 -14.20 16.70
CA SER A 526 0.31 -14.73 15.66
C SER A 526 -0.26 -16.11 16.05
N ILE A 527 -1.36 -16.51 15.43
CA ILE A 527 -1.94 -17.84 15.58
C ILE A 527 -0.91 -18.95 15.31
N LYS A 528 0.02 -18.71 14.38
CA LYS A 528 1.09 -19.64 14.04
C LYS A 528 2.10 -19.80 15.16
N GLU A 529 2.56 -18.69 15.74
CA GLU A 529 3.52 -18.68 16.86
C GLU A 529 2.94 -19.35 18.10
N LEU A 530 1.64 -19.27 18.30
CA LEU A 530 0.96 -19.89 19.45
C LEU A 530 0.71 -21.39 19.26
N PHE A 531 0.26 -21.80 18.07
CA PHE A 531 -0.40 -23.10 17.91
C PHE A 531 0.23 -24.04 16.87
N PHE A 532 1.22 -23.63 16.06
CA PHE A 532 1.84 -24.54 15.11
C PHE A 532 2.52 -25.71 15.82
N ASN A 533 2.34 -26.88 15.28
CA ASN A 533 3.00 -28.11 15.72
C ASN A 533 3.13 -29.05 14.51
N TRP A 534 4.28 -29.01 13.84
CA TRP A 534 4.49 -29.77 12.63
C TRP A 534 5.97 -30.08 12.40
N ASP A 535 6.21 -31.18 11.69
CA ASP A 535 7.55 -31.62 11.30
C ASP A 535 8.00 -30.91 10.02
N HIS A 536 9.14 -30.23 10.09
CA HIS A 536 9.76 -29.58 8.95
C HIS A 536 10.64 -30.58 8.18
N LEU A 537 10.01 -31.38 7.31
CA LEU A 537 10.68 -32.33 6.40
C LEU A 537 11.59 -33.35 7.11
N GLY A 538 11.28 -33.74 8.33
CA GLY A 538 12.12 -34.65 9.13
C GLY A 538 13.39 -34.00 9.71
N MET A 539 13.63 -32.72 9.43
CA MET A 539 14.83 -32.02 9.93
C MET A 539 14.66 -31.54 11.37
N PHE A 540 13.49 -30.98 11.69
CA PHE A 540 13.17 -30.47 13.04
C PHE A 540 11.66 -30.24 13.20
N MET A 541 11.22 -30.25 14.45
CA MET A 541 9.83 -29.91 14.82
C MET A 541 9.68 -28.43 15.09
N ILE A 542 8.68 -27.79 14.46
CA ILE A 542 8.24 -26.44 14.80
C ILE A 542 7.08 -26.57 15.78
N ARG A 543 7.28 -26.00 16.98
CA ARG A 543 6.26 -26.01 18.04
C ARG A 543 5.94 -24.60 18.47
N GLY A 544 4.68 -24.21 18.40
CA GLY A 544 4.16 -22.98 18.95
C GLY A 544 4.18 -22.98 20.48
N ASN A 545 4.08 -21.81 21.06
CA ASN A 545 4.00 -21.64 22.50
C ASN A 545 2.79 -20.79 22.87
N GLU A 546 1.77 -21.42 23.42
CA GLU A 546 0.52 -20.76 23.84
C GLU A 546 0.71 -19.73 24.97
N ASN A 547 1.84 -19.78 25.69
CA ASN A 547 2.17 -18.85 26.76
C ASN A 547 2.97 -17.62 26.29
N MET A 548 3.18 -17.46 24.99
CA MET A 548 3.88 -16.27 24.46
C MET A 548 3.16 -14.98 24.87
N GLN A 549 3.96 -14.00 25.26
CA GLN A 549 3.45 -12.68 25.60
C GLN A 549 3.63 -11.70 24.44
N PRO A 550 2.79 -10.68 24.34
CA PRO A 550 2.94 -9.64 23.35
C PRO A 550 4.26 -8.89 23.46
N GLU A 551 4.84 -8.56 22.32
CA GLU A 551 6.02 -7.72 22.23
C GLU A 551 5.64 -6.24 22.35
N LYS A 552 6.50 -5.47 23.01
CA LYS A 552 6.35 -4.03 23.21
C LYS A 552 7.66 -3.34 22.88
N ASN A 553 7.58 -2.21 22.21
CA ASN A 553 8.73 -1.34 22.00
C ASN A 553 8.37 0.12 22.32
N ASN A 554 9.38 0.90 22.69
CA ASN A 554 9.27 2.35 22.80
C ASN A 554 10.05 2.95 21.65
N TYR A 555 9.38 3.74 20.85
CA TYR A 555 9.95 4.41 19.69
C TYR A 555 10.05 5.91 19.93
N PHE A 556 11.24 6.45 19.75
CA PHE A 556 11.51 7.88 19.80
C PHE A 556 12.09 8.32 18.47
N SER A 557 11.63 9.42 17.93
CA SER A 557 12.22 10.01 16.74
C SER A 557 12.32 11.53 16.88
N LEU A 558 13.42 12.07 16.36
CA LEU A 558 13.64 13.49 16.18
C LEU A 558 14.12 13.70 14.75
N GLY A 559 13.47 14.58 14.02
CA GLY A 559 13.80 14.89 12.63
C GLY A 559 13.74 16.39 12.36
N ALA A 560 14.61 16.86 11.51
CA ALA A 560 14.59 18.21 10.98
C ALA A 560 14.61 18.15 9.44
N GLU A 561 13.74 18.91 8.83
CA GLU A 561 13.61 19.01 7.38
C GLU A 561 13.79 20.47 6.97
N TYR A 562 14.63 20.67 5.97
CA TYR A 562 14.84 21.98 5.34
C TYR A 562 14.44 21.92 3.89
N SER A 563 13.49 22.76 3.48
CA SER A 563 13.02 22.87 2.10
C SER A 563 13.41 24.23 1.53
N ASN A 564 14.17 24.23 0.43
CA ASN A 564 14.57 25.46 -0.27
C ASN A 564 14.13 25.37 -1.74
N CYS A 565 13.21 26.24 -2.15
CA CYS A 565 12.70 26.33 -3.53
C CYS A 565 13.70 26.87 -4.57
N LEU A 566 14.93 27.18 -4.21
CA LEU A 566 15.90 27.85 -5.09
C LEU A 566 16.67 26.92 -6.06
N LEU A 567 16.38 25.62 -6.11
CA LEU A 567 17.20 24.67 -6.88
C LEU A 567 16.69 24.34 -8.29
N TYR A 568 15.65 25.00 -8.80
CA TYR A 568 15.05 24.67 -10.11
C TYR A 568 15.11 25.74 -11.18
N THR A 569 16.19 26.55 -11.24
CA THR A 569 16.32 27.57 -12.27
C THR A 569 17.40 27.32 -13.32
N SER A 570 18.05 26.16 -13.33
CA SER A 570 18.93 25.80 -14.45
C SER A 570 18.45 24.55 -15.15
N PRO A 571 18.03 24.61 -16.42
CA PRO A 571 17.76 23.41 -17.21
C PRO A 571 19.05 22.56 -17.26
N SER A 572 18.92 21.27 -17.08
CA SER A 572 20.01 20.32 -17.24
C SER A 572 20.60 20.47 -18.64
N PRO A 573 21.93 20.41 -18.82
CA PRO A 573 22.55 20.41 -20.15
C PRO A 573 22.09 19.27 -21.07
N ARG A 574 21.28 18.33 -20.57
CA ARG A 574 20.65 17.24 -21.33
C ARG A 574 19.33 17.63 -21.99
N ASP A 575 18.69 18.71 -21.55
CA ASP A 575 17.40 19.15 -22.08
C ASP A 575 17.51 20.06 -23.32
N THR A 576 18.72 20.27 -23.84
CA THR A 576 18.98 21.07 -25.03
C THR A 576 19.47 20.24 -26.23
N ARG A 577 19.01 19.00 -26.37
CA ARG A 577 19.25 18.19 -27.57
C ARG A 577 17.96 17.66 -28.17
#